data_efeba8c719c52ad2eed27bbbec958723
#
_entry.id   efeba8c719c52ad2eed27bbbec958723
#
_cell.length_a   1.000
_cell.length_b   1.000
_cell.length_c   1.000
_cell.angle_alpha   90.00
_cell.angle_beta   90.00
_cell.angle_gamma   90.00
#
_symmetry.space_group_name_H-M   'P 1'
#
loop_
_entity.id
_entity.type
_entity.pdbx_description
1 polymer ?
#
loop_
_entity_poly.entity_id
_entity_poly.type
_entity_poly.pdbx_seq_one_letter_code
_entity_poly.pdbx_strand_id
1 'polypeptide(L)'
;MIVMSCASRAERAADYNDRIVGTQKSIVDALVVMDSTFSDTNATKEWVDLNYADLQARVKRAILALDSIGPFQEDPSLQLSAKELFRSYEALVDFEYKKLVEIKLLPDVSVDMAIVDSNLAVQERIFMQSKIAQERFYKAQEEFGKKYNLEFE
;
A
#
# COMPACT_ATOMS: atom_id res chain seq x y z
N MET A 1 -24.82 -34.18 -15.47
CA MET A 1 -24.02 -33.44 -16.47
C MET A 1 -23.64 -32.10 -15.82
N ILE A 2 -22.38 -31.99 -15.33
CA ILE A 2 -21.91 -30.73 -14.69
C ILE A 2 -21.49 -29.82 -15.82
N VAL A 3 -22.27 -28.79 -16.10
CA VAL A 3 -21.87 -27.70 -17.00
C VAL A 3 -20.84 -26.88 -16.24
N MET A 4 -19.54 -27.19 -16.44
CA MET A 4 -18.47 -26.28 -16.04
C MET A 4 -18.58 -25.05 -16.95
N SER A 5 -19.21 -23.97 -16.44
CA SER A 5 -19.13 -22.65 -17.06
C SER A 5 -17.66 -22.23 -17.04
N CYS A 6 -17.00 -22.25 -18.20
CA CYS A 6 -15.68 -21.66 -18.33
C CYS A 6 -15.87 -20.14 -18.25
N ALA A 7 -15.34 -19.53 -17.20
CA ALA A 7 -15.30 -18.07 -17.08
C ALA A 7 -14.66 -17.45 -18.33
N SER A 8 -15.24 -16.37 -18.82
CA SER A 8 -14.71 -15.63 -19.96
C SER A 8 -13.30 -15.07 -19.65
N ARG A 9 -12.57 -14.68 -20.69
CA ARG A 9 -11.26 -14.05 -20.50
C ARG A 9 -11.35 -12.76 -19.70
N ALA A 10 -12.40 -11.97 -19.93
CA ALA A 10 -12.68 -10.74 -19.20
C ALA A 10 -12.98 -11.01 -17.72
N GLU A 11 -13.84 -11.99 -17.39
CA GLU A 11 -14.12 -12.37 -16.01
C GLU A 11 -12.85 -12.80 -15.26
N ARG A 12 -12.00 -13.62 -15.89
CA ARG A 12 -10.72 -14.01 -15.27
C ARG A 12 -9.75 -12.83 -15.08
N ALA A 13 -9.77 -11.87 -16.00
CA ALA A 13 -8.96 -10.66 -15.88
C ALA A 13 -9.48 -9.74 -14.77
N ALA A 14 -10.81 -9.64 -14.61
CA ALA A 14 -11.43 -8.91 -13.50
C ALA A 14 -11.03 -9.54 -12.15
N ASP A 15 -11.21 -10.84 -11.99
CA ASP A 15 -10.81 -11.57 -10.77
C ASP A 15 -9.32 -11.40 -10.46
N TYR A 16 -8.48 -11.38 -11.49
CA TYR A 16 -7.05 -11.16 -11.33
C TYR A 16 -6.74 -9.74 -10.83
N ASN A 17 -7.36 -8.73 -11.43
CA ASN A 17 -7.27 -7.34 -10.99
C ASN A 17 -7.74 -7.19 -9.53
N ASP A 18 -8.90 -7.76 -9.20
CA ASP A 18 -9.51 -7.65 -7.87
C ASP A 18 -8.64 -8.29 -6.79
N ARG A 19 -7.94 -9.38 -7.09
CA ARG A 19 -6.97 -9.98 -6.17
C ARG A 19 -5.80 -9.04 -5.88
N ILE A 20 -5.28 -8.34 -6.89
CA ILE A 20 -4.19 -7.37 -6.72
C ILE A 20 -4.69 -6.17 -5.91
N VAL A 21 -5.85 -5.61 -6.27
CA VAL A 21 -6.46 -4.46 -5.57
C VAL A 21 -6.82 -4.81 -4.12
N GLY A 22 -7.37 -6.00 -3.88
CA GLY A 22 -7.65 -6.48 -2.52
C GLY A 22 -6.38 -6.60 -1.66
N THR A 23 -5.26 -7.02 -2.29
CA THR A 23 -3.96 -7.07 -1.62
C THR A 23 -3.44 -5.65 -1.31
N GLN A 24 -3.56 -4.70 -2.24
CA GLN A 24 -3.24 -3.29 -2.03
C GLN A 24 -4.08 -2.69 -0.89
N LYS A 25 -5.39 -2.95 -0.90
CA LYS A 25 -6.31 -2.45 0.12
C LYS A 25 -5.87 -2.80 1.54
N SER A 26 -5.35 -4.01 1.75
CA SER A 26 -4.83 -4.43 3.06
C SER A 26 -3.69 -3.52 3.56
N ILE A 27 -2.83 -3.04 2.66
CA ILE A 27 -1.77 -2.08 3.02
C ILE A 27 -2.38 -0.72 3.33
N VAL A 28 -3.27 -0.23 2.46
CA VAL A 28 -3.91 1.09 2.63
C VAL A 28 -4.69 1.17 3.94
N ASP A 29 -5.42 0.12 4.30
CA ASP A 29 -6.15 0.06 5.57
C ASP A 29 -5.18 0.18 6.77
N ALA A 30 -3.99 -0.44 6.71
CA ALA A 30 -2.99 -0.31 7.78
C ALA A 30 -2.30 1.08 7.79
N LEU A 31 -2.10 1.70 6.63
CA LEU A 31 -1.61 3.09 6.55
C LEU A 31 -2.59 4.05 7.21
N VAL A 32 -3.89 3.92 6.94
CA VAL A 32 -4.94 4.74 7.58
C VAL A 32 -4.94 4.58 9.09
N VAL A 33 -4.80 3.35 9.60
CA VAL A 33 -4.69 3.10 11.05
C VAL A 33 -3.44 3.76 11.62
N MET A 34 -2.31 3.68 10.94
CA MET A 34 -1.06 4.28 11.40
C MET A 34 -1.13 5.82 11.40
N ASP A 35 -1.70 6.45 10.37
CA ASP A 35 -1.92 7.89 10.29
C ASP A 35 -2.84 8.38 11.40
N SER A 36 -3.90 7.62 11.70
CA SER A 36 -4.79 7.89 12.85
C SER A 36 -4.04 7.80 14.17
N THR A 37 -3.14 6.81 14.31
CA THR A 37 -2.30 6.64 15.50
C THR A 37 -1.35 7.81 15.71
N PHE A 38 -0.77 8.37 14.66
CA PHE A 38 0.06 9.57 14.77
C PHE A 38 -0.73 10.81 15.17
N SER A 39 -1.98 10.92 14.74
CA SER A 39 -2.87 12.03 15.07
C SER A 39 -3.45 11.95 16.48
N ASP A 40 -3.48 10.74 17.09
CA ASP A 40 -4.00 10.54 18.44
C ASP A 40 -2.97 10.98 19.50
N THR A 41 -3.29 12.04 20.24
CA THR A 41 -2.43 12.57 21.32
C THR A 41 -2.33 11.61 22.52
N ASN A 42 -3.27 10.66 22.66
CA ASN A 42 -3.32 9.68 23.74
C ASN A 42 -2.74 8.32 23.35
N ALA A 43 -2.22 8.18 22.13
CA ALA A 43 -1.64 6.92 21.68
C ALA A 43 -0.45 6.53 22.55
N THR A 44 -0.55 5.35 23.18
CA THR A 44 0.55 4.81 23.99
C THR A 44 1.68 4.27 23.11
N LYS A 45 2.86 4.12 23.68
CA LYS A 45 4.00 3.51 22.99
C LYS A 45 3.65 2.13 22.46
N GLU A 46 3.02 1.29 23.26
CA GLU A 46 2.62 -0.07 22.88
C GLU A 46 1.66 -0.07 21.70
N TRP A 47 0.73 0.90 21.66
CA TRP A 47 -0.21 1.06 20.55
C TRP A 47 0.48 1.50 19.25
N VAL A 48 1.41 2.43 19.34
CA VAL A 48 2.23 2.88 18.20
C VAL A 48 3.06 1.72 17.66
N ASP A 49 3.78 1.00 18.52
CA ASP A 49 4.63 -0.13 18.15
C ASP A 49 3.81 -1.26 17.50
N LEU A 50 2.62 -1.58 18.04
CA LEU A 50 1.73 -2.61 17.50
C LEU A 50 1.24 -2.27 16.08
N ASN A 51 0.75 -1.05 15.89
CA ASN A 51 0.23 -0.62 14.58
C ASN A 51 1.35 -0.52 13.53
N TYR A 52 2.53 -0.08 13.93
CA TYR A 52 3.69 -0.05 13.04
C TYR A 52 4.14 -1.46 12.63
N ALA A 53 4.18 -2.39 13.57
CA ALA A 53 4.49 -3.79 13.28
C ALA A 53 3.44 -4.45 12.37
N ASP A 54 2.14 -4.16 12.56
CA ASP A 54 1.07 -4.66 11.67
C ASP A 54 1.23 -4.09 10.26
N LEU A 55 1.52 -2.80 10.12
CA LEU A 55 1.76 -2.17 8.82
C LEU A 55 2.94 -2.84 8.09
N GLN A 56 4.08 -3.02 8.76
CA GLN A 56 5.23 -3.73 8.19
C GLN A 56 4.88 -5.16 7.75
N ALA A 57 4.14 -5.89 8.58
CA ALA A 57 3.73 -7.25 8.28
C ALA A 57 2.77 -7.33 7.09
N ARG A 58 1.85 -6.38 6.93
CA ARG A 58 0.91 -6.34 5.80
C ARG A 58 1.64 -6.06 4.49
N VAL A 59 2.56 -5.10 4.48
CA VAL A 59 3.38 -4.80 3.28
C VAL A 59 4.16 -6.03 2.84
N LYS A 60 4.84 -6.72 3.76
CA LYS A 60 5.60 -7.95 3.45
C LYS A 60 4.70 -9.06 2.92
N ARG A 61 3.54 -9.29 3.56
CA ARG A 61 2.57 -10.29 3.09
C ARG A 61 2.03 -9.95 1.70
N ALA A 62 1.77 -8.68 1.42
CA ALA A 62 1.28 -8.22 0.13
C ALA A 62 2.30 -8.48 -1.00
N ILE A 63 3.58 -8.21 -0.77
CA ILE A 63 4.65 -8.51 -1.73
C ILE A 63 4.72 -10.01 -2.02
N LEU A 64 4.68 -10.85 -1.00
CA LEU A 64 4.68 -12.31 -1.15
C LEU A 64 3.41 -12.82 -1.87
N ALA A 65 2.25 -12.21 -1.60
CA ALA A 65 1.01 -12.54 -2.28
C ALA A 65 1.08 -12.26 -3.78
N LEU A 66 1.69 -11.13 -4.19
CA LEU A 66 1.90 -10.82 -5.61
C LEU A 66 2.79 -11.85 -6.31
N ASP A 67 3.83 -12.33 -5.65
CA ASP A 67 4.69 -13.38 -6.19
C ASP A 67 3.89 -14.68 -6.42
N SER A 68 2.96 -14.99 -5.51
CA SER A 68 2.06 -16.17 -5.62
C SER A 68 0.95 -15.99 -6.67
N ILE A 69 0.48 -14.75 -6.89
CA ILE A 69 -0.52 -14.45 -7.92
C ILE A 69 0.07 -14.70 -9.31
N GLY A 70 1.33 -14.32 -9.52
CA GLY A 70 2.01 -14.45 -10.82
C GLY A 70 1.46 -13.51 -11.90
N PRO A 71 1.90 -13.64 -13.16
CA PRO A 71 1.39 -12.88 -14.28
C PRO A 71 0.02 -13.37 -14.74
N PHE A 72 -0.79 -12.49 -15.29
CA PHE A 72 -2.04 -12.88 -15.93
C PHE A 72 -1.76 -13.51 -17.30
N GLN A 73 -1.94 -14.81 -17.40
CA GLN A 73 -1.51 -15.58 -18.59
C GLN A 73 0.02 -15.35 -18.84
N GLU A 74 0.38 -14.72 -19.94
CA GLU A 74 1.77 -14.35 -20.28
C GLU A 74 2.05 -12.85 -20.14
N ASP A 75 1.08 -12.09 -19.56
CA ASP A 75 1.16 -10.66 -19.37
C ASP A 75 1.54 -10.29 -17.93
N PRO A 76 2.77 -9.89 -17.65
CA PRO A 76 3.21 -9.52 -16.32
C PRO A 76 2.96 -8.03 -15.98
N SER A 77 2.45 -7.22 -16.91
CA SER A 77 2.46 -5.75 -16.81
C SER A 77 1.81 -5.22 -15.53
N LEU A 78 0.59 -5.68 -15.22
CA LEU A 78 -0.13 -5.25 -14.01
C LEU A 78 0.55 -5.77 -12.74
N GLN A 79 1.02 -7.02 -12.72
CA GLN A 79 1.75 -7.56 -11.59
C GLN A 79 3.04 -6.79 -11.29
N LEU A 80 3.83 -6.47 -12.32
CA LEU A 80 5.09 -5.74 -12.16
C LEU A 80 4.83 -4.34 -11.62
N SER A 81 3.82 -3.64 -12.14
CA SER A 81 3.44 -2.32 -11.66
C SER A 81 2.93 -2.33 -10.22
N ALA A 82 2.12 -3.34 -9.85
CA ALA A 82 1.71 -3.55 -8.46
C ALA A 82 2.90 -3.85 -7.54
N LYS A 83 3.87 -4.62 -8.03
CA LYS A 83 5.10 -4.93 -7.28
C LYS A 83 5.95 -3.69 -7.04
N GLU A 84 6.06 -2.80 -8.01
CA GLU A 84 6.73 -1.50 -7.84
C GLU A 84 6.01 -0.64 -6.78
N LEU A 85 4.67 -0.58 -6.83
CA LEU A 85 3.86 0.13 -5.82
C LEU A 85 4.09 -0.44 -4.42
N PHE A 86 4.03 -1.77 -4.24
CA PHE A 86 4.18 -2.38 -2.92
C PHE A 86 5.59 -2.25 -2.36
N ARG A 87 6.61 -2.27 -3.22
CA ARG A 87 7.99 -1.96 -2.81
C ARG A 87 8.17 -0.49 -2.43
N SER A 88 7.45 0.42 -3.09
CA SER A 88 7.47 1.83 -2.66
C SER A 88 6.82 2.01 -1.28
N TYR A 89 5.73 1.27 -0.97
CA TYR A 89 5.17 1.23 0.38
C TYR A 89 6.14 0.63 1.39
N GLU A 90 6.86 -0.45 1.04
CA GLU A 90 7.90 -1.02 1.90
C GLU A 90 8.97 0.02 2.25
N ALA A 91 9.48 0.73 1.25
CA ALA A 91 10.47 1.79 1.48
C ALA A 91 9.92 2.93 2.34
N LEU A 92 8.67 3.37 2.09
CA LEU A 92 8.02 4.40 2.91
C LEU A 92 7.89 3.95 4.38
N VAL A 93 7.48 2.71 4.59
CA VAL A 93 7.31 2.15 5.95
C VAL A 93 8.65 2.03 6.67
N ASP A 94 9.66 1.52 6.00
CA ASP A 94 10.97 1.26 6.62
C ASP A 94 11.80 2.54 6.86
N PHE A 95 11.52 3.63 6.14
CA PHE A 95 12.28 4.88 6.27
C PHE A 95 11.43 6.02 6.84
N GLU A 96 10.35 6.40 6.18
CA GLU A 96 9.62 7.61 6.55
C GLU A 96 8.68 7.37 7.73
N TYR A 97 7.89 6.30 7.72
CA TYR A 97 7.03 5.94 8.85
C TYR A 97 7.82 5.60 10.10
N LYS A 98 8.99 4.98 9.95
CA LYS A 98 9.92 4.76 11.07
C LYS A 98 10.32 6.06 11.75
N LYS A 99 10.63 7.10 10.98
CA LYS A 99 10.94 8.44 11.53
C LYS A 99 9.74 9.04 12.26
N LEU A 100 8.53 8.90 11.72
CA LEU A 100 7.31 9.37 12.40
C LEU A 100 7.10 8.64 13.73
N VAL A 101 7.35 7.33 13.78
CA VAL A 101 7.31 6.55 15.02
C VAL A 101 8.34 7.09 16.04
N GLU A 102 9.58 7.31 15.61
CA GLU A 102 10.63 7.85 16.46
C GLU A 102 10.25 9.22 17.02
N ILE A 103 9.70 10.13 16.18
CA ILE A 103 9.23 11.47 16.59
C ILE A 103 8.05 11.34 17.58
N LYS A 104 7.07 10.46 17.29
CA LYS A 104 5.89 10.25 18.13
C LYS A 104 6.23 9.75 19.54
N LEU A 105 7.30 8.97 19.66
CA LEU A 105 7.74 8.35 20.90
C LEU A 105 8.77 9.19 21.67
N LEU A 106 9.11 10.39 21.18
CA LEU A 106 9.96 11.30 21.97
C LEU A 106 9.25 11.63 23.28
N PRO A 107 9.98 11.70 24.40
CA PRO A 107 9.43 12.19 25.66
C PRO A 107 8.93 13.62 25.46
N ASP A 108 7.88 14.01 26.21
CA ASP A 108 7.25 15.34 26.16
C ASP A 108 8.33 16.43 26.35
N VAL A 109 8.96 16.78 25.27
CA VAL A 109 9.90 17.91 25.19
C VAL A 109 9.08 19.07 24.65
N SER A 110 9.21 20.22 25.29
CA SER A 110 8.71 21.51 24.79
C SER A 110 8.76 21.55 23.26
N VAL A 111 7.66 21.88 22.61
CA VAL A 111 7.50 21.92 21.16
C VAL A 111 8.72 22.58 20.52
N ASP A 112 9.69 21.77 20.10
CA ASP A 112 10.84 22.23 19.35
C ASP A 112 10.42 22.43 17.90
N MET A 113 10.53 23.63 17.39
CA MET A 113 10.19 23.96 16.00
C MET A 113 10.94 23.06 15.01
N ALA A 114 12.16 22.64 15.33
CA ALA A 114 12.93 21.72 14.48
C ALA A 114 12.27 20.33 14.37
N ILE A 115 11.60 19.85 15.43
CA ILE A 115 10.85 18.59 15.42
C ILE A 115 9.58 18.75 14.58
N VAL A 116 8.87 19.86 14.69
CA VAL A 116 7.68 20.17 13.89
C VAL A 116 8.05 20.22 12.41
N ASP A 117 9.09 20.96 12.05
CA ASP A 117 9.56 21.07 10.66
C ASP A 117 10.00 19.71 10.09
N SER A 118 10.68 18.91 10.90
CA SER A 118 11.08 17.54 10.53
C SER A 118 9.88 16.64 10.27
N ASN A 119 8.85 16.71 11.12
CA ASN A 119 7.61 15.93 10.96
C ASN A 119 6.89 16.32 9.67
N LEU A 120 6.69 17.61 9.41
CA LEU A 120 6.05 18.12 8.20
C LEU A 120 6.82 17.67 6.94
N ALA A 121 8.14 17.77 6.93
CA ALA A 121 8.97 17.35 5.81
C ALA A 121 8.87 15.84 5.56
N VAL A 122 8.74 15.00 6.59
CA VAL A 122 8.52 13.55 6.45
C VAL A 122 7.15 13.28 5.84
N GLN A 123 6.11 13.91 6.34
CA GLN A 123 4.73 13.73 5.81
C GLN A 123 4.63 14.16 4.35
N GLU A 124 5.26 15.26 3.95
CA GLU A 124 5.30 15.72 2.57
C GLU A 124 6.00 14.69 1.65
N ARG A 125 7.12 14.10 2.08
CA ARG A 125 7.79 13.04 1.31
C ARG A 125 6.92 11.80 1.16
N ILE A 126 6.23 11.35 2.23
CA ILE A 126 5.30 10.23 2.18
C ILE A 126 4.22 10.50 1.13
N PHE A 127 3.60 11.68 1.20
CA PHE A 127 2.54 12.06 0.26
C PHE A 127 3.03 12.04 -1.19
N MET A 128 4.15 12.69 -1.49
CA MET A 128 4.67 12.79 -2.85
C MET A 128 5.10 11.44 -3.43
N GLN A 129 5.80 10.62 -2.64
CA GLN A 129 6.27 9.31 -3.09
C GLN A 129 5.09 8.33 -3.29
N SER A 130 4.12 8.33 -2.38
CA SER A 130 2.91 7.51 -2.51
C SER A 130 2.12 7.89 -3.75
N LYS A 131 1.94 9.18 -4.00
CA LYS A 131 1.21 9.70 -5.16
C LYS A 131 1.83 9.23 -6.48
N ILE A 132 3.13 9.39 -6.65
CA ILE A 132 3.83 8.98 -7.89
C ILE A 132 3.69 7.48 -8.12
N ALA A 133 3.86 6.65 -7.09
CA ALA A 133 3.77 5.20 -7.21
C ALA A 133 2.34 4.75 -7.54
N GLN A 134 1.34 5.36 -6.91
CA GLN A 134 -0.08 5.09 -7.18
C GLN A 134 -0.49 5.50 -8.60
N GLU A 135 -0.09 6.66 -9.07
CA GLU A 135 -0.40 7.12 -10.44
C GLU A 135 0.14 6.15 -11.49
N ARG A 136 1.35 5.62 -11.30
CA ARG A 136 1.92 4.59 -12.19
C ARG A 136 1.12 3.30 -12.18
N PHE A 137 0.70 2.84 -11.00
CA PHE A 137 -0.11 1.65 -10.87
C PHE A 137 -1.50 1.81 -11.50
N TYR A 138 -2.18 2.92 -11.25
CA TYR A 138 -3.50 3.20 -11.85
C TYR A 138 -3.42 3.26 -13.37
N LYS A 139 -2.37 3.85 -13.93
CA LYS A 139 -2.16 3.84 -15.37
C LYS A 139 -1.99 2.42 -15.92
N ALA A 140 -1.21 1.57 -15.26
CA ALA A 140 -1.04 0.18 -15.67
C ALA A 140 -2.35 -0.61 -15.54
N GLN A 141 -3.15 -0.33 -14.52
CA GLN A 141 -4.47 -0.92 -14.31
C GLN A 141 -5.44 -0.51 -15.42
N GLU A 142 -5.46 0.76 -15.81
CA GLU A 142 -6.27 1.26 -16.93
C GLU A 142 -5.87 0.60 -18.26
N GLU A 143 -4.57 0.49 -18.54
CA GLU A 143 -4.07 -0.19 -19.74
C GLU A 143 -4.44 -1.68 -19.75
N PHE A 144 -4.33 -2.35 -18.60
CA PHE A 144 -4.79 -3.73 -18.43
C PHE A 144 -6.29 -3.85 -18.67
N GLY A 145 -7.10 -2.96 -18.10
CA GLY A 145 -8.56 -2.92 -18.29
C GLY A 145 -8.94 -2.78 -19.78
N LYS A 146 -8.33 -1.84 -20.49
CA LYS A 146 -8.53 -1.65 -21.94
C LYS A 146 -8.17 -2.91 -22.74
N LYS A 147 -7.05 -3.56 -22.40
CA LYS A 147 -6.58 -4.77 -23.08
C LYS A 147 -7.52 -5.97 -22.94
N TYR A 148 -8.18 -6.07 -21.80
CA TYR A 148 -9.05 -7.20 -21.45
C TYR A 148 -10.54 -6.86 -21.43
N ASN A 149 -10.93 -5.66 -21.88
CA ASN A 149 -12.29 -5.15 -21.91
C ASN A 149 -12.96 -5.14 -20.52
N LEU A 150 -12.24 -4.63 -19.52
CA LEU A 150 -12.79 -4.39 -18.20
C LEU A 150 -13.33 -2.96 -18.11
N GLU A 151 -14.50 -2.81 -17.49
CA GLU A 151 -15.02 -1.52 -17.06
C GLU A 151 -14.68 -1.35 -15.58
N PHE A 152 -13.92 -0.31 -15.28
CA PHE A 152 -13.68 0.09 -13.88
C PHE A 152 -14.68 1.17 -13.52
N GLU A 153 -15.46 0.93 -12.47
CA GLU A 153 -16.39 1.92 -11.89
C GLU A 153 -15.62 2.98 -11.07
#